data_7f8df125d4b63832163169dca9032e6a
#
_entry.id   7f8df125d4b63832163169dca9032e6a
#
_cell.length_a   1.000
_cell.length_b   1.000
_cell.length_c   1.000
_cell.angle_alpha   90.00
_cell.angle_beta   90.00
_cell.angle_gamma   90.00
#
_symmetry.space_group_name_H-M   'P 1'
#
loop_
_entity.id
_entity.type
_entity.pdbx_description
1 polymer ?
#
loop_
_entity_poly.entity_id
_entity_poly.type
_entity_poly.pdbx_seq_one_letter_code
_entity_poly.pdbx_strand_id
1 'polypeptide(L)'
;MYSNKNVTLALFSLFSLFSSNVSAESIVNKPVTTINGEIPPGIPAPLENLFPMLDTITADGSRLVIHNGVRIAGTRVGIHMHDFGGWTCVISGTLTDFVEGQEPTENPAGTCYYMPPRTPMTAANLGDEDAIVIDTFDLPVGQKIITILEPGYPGYVAD
;
A
#
# COMPACT_ATOMS: atom_id res chain seq x y z
N MET A 1 25.38 28.72 74.07
CA MET A 1 24.44 27.71 73.45
C MET A 1 23.90 28.32 72.19
N TYR A 2 24.53 28.00 71.05
CA TYR A 2 24.12 28.49 69.69
C TYR A 2 23.46 27.36 68.97
N SER A 3 22.20 27.57 68.59
CA SER A 3 21.43 26.64 67.76
C SER A 3 21.58 27.00 66.25
N ASN A 4 22.23 26.16 65.48
CA ASN A 4 22.32 26.28 64.05
C ASN A 4 21.04 25.74 63.43
N LYS A 5 20.30 26.59 62.70
CA LYS A 5 19.20 26.19 61.84
C LYS A 5 19.76 26.03 60.43
N ASN A 6 19.81 24.78 59.96
CA ASN A 6 20.10 24.46 58.58
C ASN A 6 18.87 24.76 57.72
N VAL A 7 19.02 25.68 56.77
CA VAL A 7 18.04 25.95 55.70
C VAL A 7 18.43 25.12 54.49
N THR A 8 17.63 24.11 54.19
CA THR A 8 17.77 23.29 52.96
C THR A 8 17.04 23.99 51.82
N LEU A 9 17.81 24.47 50.88
CA LEU A 9 17.28 25.06 49.62
C LEU A 9 16.94 23.96 48.62
N ALA A 10 15.67 23.72 48.38
CA ALA A 10 15.21 22.77 47.35
C ALA A 10 15.19 23.49 45.98
N LEU A 11 16.10 23.08 45.09
CA LEU A 11 16.05 23.48 43.69
C LEU A 11 14.93 22.65 42.96
N PHE A 12 13.86 23.33 42.63
CA PHE A 12 12.88 22.77 41.66
C PHE A 12 13.38 22.99 40.25
N SER A 13 13.83 21.90 39.61
CA SER A 13 14.15 21.85 38.20
C SER A 13 12.85 21.74 37.39
N LEU A 14 12.45 22.80 36.71
CA LEU A 14 11.36 22.76 35.72
C LEU A 14 11.88 22.03 34.45
N PHE A 15 11.49 20.78 34.29
CA PHE A 15 11.59 20.09 33.00
C PHE A 15 10.40 20.51 32.14
N SER A 16 10.61 21.44 31.21
CA SER A 16 9.66 21.74 30.16
C SER A 16 9.67 20.59 29.14
N LEU A 17 8.63 19.77 29.19
CA LEU A 17 8.34 18.79 28.15
C LEU A 17 7.88 19.54 26.87
N PHE A 18 8.78 19.73 25.92
CA PHE A 18 8.42 20.08 24.56
C PHE A 18 7.76 18.86 23.92
N SER A 19 6.43 18.81 23.98
CA SER A 19 5.65 17.91 23.12
C SER A 19 5.73 18.46 21.70
N SER A 20 6.64 17.94 20.89
CA SER A 20 6.60 18.10 19.44
C SER A 20 5.37 17.33 18.94
N ASN A 21 4.29 18.03 18.67
CA ASN A 21 3.18 17.52 17.86
C ASN A 21 3.73 17.31 16.46
N VAL A 22 4.24 16.11 16.16
CA VAL A 22 4.41 15.65 14.80
C VAL A 22 3.00 15.46 14.28
N SER A 23 2.49 16.47 13.58
CA SER A 23 1.29 16.37 12.77
C SER A 23 1.55 15.25 11.79
N ALA A 24 0.81 14.16 11.90
CA ALA A 24 0.73 13.16 10.83
C ALA A 24 0.04 13.86 9.66
N GLU A 25 0.80 14.58 8.84
CA GLU A 25 0.36 15.08 7.56
C GLU A 25 -0.10 13.85 6.77
N SER A 26 -1.38 13.82 6.43
CA SER A 26 -1.99 12.73 5.71
C SER A 26 -1.21 12.52 4.40
N ILE A 27 -0.56 11.37 4.25
CA ILE A 27 0.16 10.91 3.05
C ILE A 27 -0.77 10.91 1.82
N VAL A 28 -2.08 11.01 2.05
CA VAL A 28 -3.18 10.85 1.09
C VAL A 28 -3.21 11.92 -0.02
N ASN A 29 -2.47 13.03 0.05
CA ASN A 29 -2.60 14.13 -0.90
C ASN A 29 -1.33 14.47 -1.71
N LYS A 30 -0.23 13.75 -1.57
CA LYS A 30 0.96 14.02 -2.36
C LYS A 30 0.99 13.09 -3.58
N PRO A 31 1.00 13.63 -4.82
CA PRO A 31 1.19 12.83 -6.01
C PRO A 31 2.48 12.02 -5.93
N VAL A 32 2.41 10.71 -6.21
CA VAL A 32 3.57 9.81 -6.24
C VAL A 32 3.75 9.33 -7.68
N THR A 33 4.93 9.57 -8.24
CA THR A 33 5.26 9.21 -9.62
C THR A 33 6.45 8.26 -9.70
N THR A 34 7.07 7.94 -8.56
CA THR A 34 8.24 7.06 -8.48
C THR A 34 8.07 6.04 -7.35
N ILE A 35 8.74 4.90 -7.47
CA ILE A 35 8.97 3.91 -6.42
C ILE A 35 10.48 3.81 -6.26
N ASN A 36 10.99 3.88 -5.04
CA ASN A 36 12.43 3.90 -4.73
C ASN A 36 13.20 4.98 -5.51
N GLY A 37 12.54 6.10 -5.86
CA GLY A 37 13.12 7.21 -6.62
C GLY A 37 13.14 7.01 -8.14
N GLU A 38 12.66 5.89 -8.67
CA GLU A 38 12.60 5.58 -10.10
C GLU A 38 11.16 5.50 -10.61
N ILE A 39 10.95 5.85 -11.89
CA ILE A 39 9.65 5.64 -12.56
C ILE A 39 9.54 4.15 -12.88
N PRO A 40 8.54 3.43 -12.34
CA PRO A 40 8.39 2.02 -12.65
C PRO A 40 8.12 1.79 -14.15
N PRO A 41 8.71 0.73 -14.74
CA PRO A 41 8.49 0.41 -16.15
C PRO A 41 7.06 -0.02 -16.45
N GLY A 42 6.65 0.08 -17.70
CA GLY A 42 5.32 -0.27 -18.17
C GLY A 42 4.39 0.94 -18.31
N ILE A 43 3.41 0.83 -19.19
CA ILE A 43 2.41 1.87 -19.44
C ILE A 43 1.31 1.76 -18.39
N PRO A 44 0.97 2.83 -17.64
CA PRO A 44 -0.14 2.78 -16.69
C PRO A 44 -1.46 2.46 -17.39
N ALA A 45 -2.10 1.35 -17.02
CA ALA A 45 -3.37 0.92 -17.57
C ALA A 45 -4.20 0.16 -16.51
N PRO A 46 -5.54 0.23 -16.53
CA PRO A 46 -6.39 -0.61 -15.67
C PRO A 46 -6.17 -2.11 -15.97
N LEU A 47 -6.61 -2.97 -15.06
CA LEU A 47 -6.77 -4.39 -15.38
C LEU A 47 -7.91 -4.55 -16.39
N GLU A 48 -7.70 -5.39 -17.39
CA GLU A 48 -8.79 -5.82 -18.26
C GLU A 48 -9.53 -7.03 -17.68
N ASN A 49 -10.78 -7.23 -18.13
CA ASN A 49 -11.64 -8.33 -17.70
C ASN A 49 -11.69 -8.49 -16.17
N LEU A 50 -11.65 -7.39 -15.46
CA LEU A 50 -11.76 -7.38 -14.01
C LEU A 50 -13.19 -7.75 -13.60
N PHE A 51 -13.35 -8.79 -12.79
CA PHE A 51 -14.64 -9.12 -12.18
C PHE A 51 -14.45 -9.71 -10.77
N PRO A 52 -15.42 -9.50 -9.87
CA PRO A 52 -15.41 -10.10 -8.55
C PRO A 52 -15.75 -11.60 -8.67
N MET A 53 -14.84 -12.45 -8.21
CA MET A 53 -15.08 -13.88 -8.01
C MET A 53 -15.82 -14.13 -6.70
N LEU A 54 -15.53 -13.30 -5.69
CA LEU A 54 -16.16 -13.32 -4.38
C LEU A 54 -16.17 -11.90 -3.80
N ASP A 55 -17.28 -11.51 -3.19
CA ASP A 55 -17.41 -10.31 -2.36
C ASP A 55 -18.41 -10.64 -1.26
N THR A 56 -17.93 -10.85 -0.04
CA THR A 56 -18.74 -11.33 1.06
C THR A 56 -18.29 -10.77 2.40
N ILE A 57 -19.18 -10.85 3.38
CA ILE A 57 -18.83 -10.58 4.79
C ILE A 57 -18.51 -11.91 5.45
N THR A 58 -17.33 -12.01 6.05
CA THR A 58 -16.85 -13.18 6.77
C THR A 58 -17.45 -13.27 8.17
N ALA A 59 -17.25 -14.39 8.85
CA ALA A 59 -17.83 -14.63 10.17
C ALA A 59 -17.31 -13.69 11.28
N ASP A 60 -16.12 -13.11 11.10
CA ASP A 60 -15.52 -12.11 11.99
C ASP A 60 -15.97 -10.67 11.67
N GLY A 61 -16.79 -10.49 10.63
CA GLY A 61 -17.34 -9.19 10.24
C GLY A 61 -16.47 -8.39 9.27
N SER A 62 -15.36 -8.96 8.77
CA SER A 62 -14.58 -8.33 7.70
C SER A 62 -15.21 -8.55 6.32
N ARG A 63 -14.80 -7.77 5.32
CA ARG A 63 -15.19 -7.94 3.92
C ARG A 63 -14.05 -8.62 3.18
N LEU A 64 -14.29 -9.83 2.69
CA LEU A 64 -13.37 -10.56 1.81
C LEU A 64 -13.77 -10.32 0.35
N VAL A 65 -12.82 -9.79 -0.43
CA VAL A 65 -13.00 -9.55 -1.86
C VAL A 65 -11.92 -10.31 -2.62
N ILE A 66 -12.35 -11.06 -3.64
CA ILE A 66 -11.46 -11.77 -4.56
C ILE A 66 -11.83 -11.35 -5.98
N HIS A 67 -10.87 -10.77 -6.69
CA HIS A 67 -11.02 -10.36 -8.09
C HIS A 67 -10.15 -11.22 -9.00
N ASN A 68 -10.68 -11.52 -10.19
CA ASN A 68 -9.86 -11.93 -11.33
C ASN A 68 -9.62 -10.74 -12.23
N GLY A 69 -8.46 -10.66 -12.85
CA GLY A 69 -8.14 -9.63 -13.84
C GLY A 69 -7.02 -10.04 -14.78
N VAL A 70 -6.88 -9.30 -15.87
CA VAL A 70 -5.82 -9.49 -16.87
C VAL A 70 -4.92 -8.26 -16.89
N ARG A 71 -3.63 -8.45 -16.67
CA ARG A 71 -2.61 -7.44 -16.88
C ARG A 71 -2.01 -7.61 -18.26
N ILE A 72 -2.35 -6.70 -19.17
CA ILE A 72 -1.87 -6.71 -20.55
C ILE A 72 -0.34 -6.57 -20.59
N ALA A 73 0.29 -7.26 -21.51
CA ALA A 73 1.72 -7.20 -21.77
C ALA A 73 2.22 -5.74 -21.94
N GLY A 74 3.35 -5.40 -21.32
CA GLY A 74 3.92 -4.04 -21.37
C GLY A 74 3.19 -3.01 -20.50
N THR A 75 2.15 -3.39 -19.72
CA THR A 75 1.40 -2.46 -18.88
C THR A 75 1.68 -2.66 -17.37
N ARG A 76 1.39 -1.63 -16.59
CA ARG A 76 1.39 -1.67 -15.12
C ARG A 76 0.13 -1.03 -14.54
N VAL A 77 -0.17 -1.34 -13.31
CA VAL A 77 -1.13 -0.55 -12.55
C VAL A 77 -0.50 0.82 -12.19
N GLY A 78 -1.28 1.89 -12.08
CA GLY A 78 -0.78 3.16 -11.55
C GLY A 78 -0.27 3.01 -10.13
N ILE A 79 0.71 3.84 -9.72
CA ILE A 79 1.20 3.80 -8.34
C ILE A 79 0.04 4.04 -7.39
N HIS A 80 -0.12 3.14 -6.43
CA HIS A 80 -1.23 3.11 -5.49
C HIS A 80 -0.80 2.53 -4.15
N MET A 81 -1.71 2.46 -3.20
CA MET A 81 -1.55 1.74 -1.95
C MET A 81 -2.87 1.08 -1.54
N HIS A 82 -2.76 0.09 -0.66
CA HIS A 82 -3.88 -0.57 0.02
C HIS A 82 -3.80 -0.27 1.50
N ASP A 83 -4.86 0.28 2.11
CA ASP A 83 -4.83 0.62 3.54
C ASP A 83 -4.70 -0.60 4.46
N PHE A 84 -5.20 -1.75 4.01
CA PHE A 84 -5.23 -3.01 4.77
C PHE A 84 -4.34 -4.10 4.17
N GLY A 85 -3.63 -3.80 3.07
CA GLY A 85 -2.84 -4.78 2.35
C GLY A 85 -3.69 -5.74 1.51
N GLY A 86 -3.06 -6.82 1.03
CA GLY A 86 -3.71 -7.83 0.18
C GLY A 86 -2.70 -8.82 -0.38
N TRP A 87 -3.16 -9.68 -1.27
CA TRP A 87 -2.34 -10.66 -1.98
C TRP A 87 -2.74 -10.69 -3.45
N THR A 88 -1.74 -10.81 -4.32
CA THR A 88 -1.95 -11.13 -5.73
C THR A 88 -1.31 -12.47 -6.03
N CYS A 89 -2.08 -13.38 -6.64
CA CYS A 89 -1.57 -14.65 -7.17
C CYS A 89 -1.57 -14.59 -8.68
N VAL A 90 -0.43 -14.92 -9.30
CA VAL A 90 -0.27 -14.98 -10.75
C VAL A 90 -0.68 -16.37 -11.24
N ILE A 91 -1.71 -16.43 -12.10
CA ILE A 91 -2.27 -17.67 -12.64
C ILE A 91 -1.60 -18.03 -13.97
N SER A 92 -1.29 -17.03 -14.79
CA SER A 92 -0.50 -17.19 -16.02
C SER A 92 0.35 -15.95 -16.27
N GLY A 93 1.43 -16.09 -17.03
CA GLY A 93 2.38 -15.02 -17.30
C GLY A 93 3.30 -14.76 -16.09
N THR A 94 3.86 -13.56 -16.03
CA THR A 94 4.75 -13.10 -14.95
C THR A 94 4.45 -11.65 -14.63
N LEU A 95 4.38 -11.30 -13.34
CA LEU A 95 4.35 -9.91 -12.88
C LEU A 95 5.63 -9.57 -12.14
N THR A 96 6.09 -8.34 -12.31
CA THR A 96 7.10 -7.74 -11.44
C THR A 96 6.42 -6.74 -10.52
N ASP A 97 6.49 -6.95 -9.21
CA ASP A 97 6.02 -6.00 -8.22
C ASP A 97 7.13 -5.04 -7.82
N PHE A 98 6.76 -3.78 -7.67
CA PHE A 98 7.60 -2.67 -7.23
C PHE A 98 6.97 -2.07 -5.99
N VAL A 99 7.65 -2.20 -4.85
CA VAL A 99 7.17 -1.74 -3.53
C VAL A 99 8.18 -0.76 -2.95
N GLU A 100 7.70 0.37 -2.45
CA GLU A 100 8.58 1.37 -1.83
C GLU A 100 9.36 0.75 -0.66
N GLY A 101 10.69 0.93 -0.68
CA GLY A 101 11.61 0.36 0.30
C GLY A 101 12.00 -1.11 0.08
N GLN A 102 11.60 -1.73 -1.03
CA GLN A 102 11.94 -3.12 -1.38
C GLN A 102 12.55 -3.19 -2.79
N GLU A 103 13.37 -4.22 -3.03
CA GLU A 103 13.83 -4.54 -4.37
C GLU A 103 12.67 -5.11 -5.21
N PRO A 104 12.62 -4.82 -6.52
CA PRO A 104 11.61 -5.40 -7.41
C PRO A 104 11.66 -6.94 -7.40
N THR A 105 10.51 -7.58 -7.40
CA THR A 105 10.41 -9.05 -7.36
C THR A 105 9.58 -9.57 -8.54
N GLU A 106 10.14 -10.54 -9.27
CA GLU A 106 9.41 -11.27 -10.30
C GLU A 106 8.56 -12.38 -9.70
N ASN A 107 7.30 -12.43 -10.11
CA ASN A 107 6.28 -13.37 -9.66
C ASN A 107 5.75 -14.14 -10.87
N PRO A 108 6.32 -15.32 -11.20
CA PRO A 108 5.83 -16.15 -12.29
C PRO A 108 4.52 -16.86 -11.93
N ALA A 109 3.86 -17.43 -12.92
CA ALA A 109 2.66 -18.25 -12.75
C ALA A 109 2.83 -19.30 -11.64
N GLY A 110 1.81 -19.42 -10.78
CA GLY A 110 1.80 -20.30 -9.61
C GLY A 110 2.40 -19.70 -8.35
N THR A 111 2.83 -18.44 -8.38
CA THR A 111 3.30 -17.71 -7.19
C THR A 111 2.30 -16.64 -6.74
N CYS A 112 2.42 -16.21 -5.49
CA CYS A 112 1.68 -15.08 -4.95
C CYS A 112 2.65 -14.11 -4.26
N TYR A 113 2.35 -12.82 -4.31
CA TYR A 113 3.06 -11.80 -3.55
C TYR A 113 2.13 -11.05 -2.61
N TYR A 114 2.70 -10.52 -1.55
CA TYR A 114 1.99 -9.75 -0.55
C TYR A 114 2.09 -8.26 -0.84
N MET A 115 0.97 -7.59 -0.79
CA MET A 115 0.85 -6.13 -0.90
C MET A 115 0.81 -5.52 0.51
N PRO A 116 1.92 -4.91 0.99
CA PRO A 116 1.97 -4.38 2.36
C PRO A 116 1.03 -3.18 2.53
N PRO A 117 0.37 -3.04 3.69
CA PRO A 117 -0.56 -1.94 3.92
C PRO A 117 0.16 -0.58 3.90
N ARG A 118 -0.53 0.43 3.36
CA ARG A 118 -0.13 1.84 3.33
C ARG A 118 1.24 2.11 2.70
N THR A 119 1.70 1.21 1.84
CA THR A 119 2.99 1.33 1.16
C THR A 119 2.74 1.62 -0.31
N PRO A 120 3.34 2.66 -0.90
CA PRO A 120 3.28 2.92 -2.33
C PRO A 120 3.82 1.73 -3.12
N MET A 121 3.08 1.31 -4.14
CA MET A 121 3.44 0.16 -4.96
C MET A 121 2.85 0.23 -6.35
N THR A 122 3.35 -0.62 -7.23
CA THR A 122 2.78 -0.94 -8.54
C THR A 122 3.21 -2.34 -8.94
N ALA A 123 2.47 -2.99 -9.83
CA ALA A 123 2.86 -4.24 -10.46
C ALA A 123 2.77 -4.11 -11.98
N ALA A 124 3.79 -4.58 -12.67
CA ALA A 124 3.92 -4.52 -14.12
C ALA A 124 4.01 -5.91 -14.74
N ASN A 125 3.38 -6.07 -15.90
CA ASN A 125 3.67 -7.18 -16.79
C ASN A 125 4.73 -6.70 -17.81
N LEU A 126 5.97 -7.12 -17.63
CA LEU A 126 7.09 -6.75 -18.47
C LEU A 126 7.38 -7.80 -19.55
N GLY A 127 6.57 -8.86 -19.62
CA GLY A 127 6.63 -9.89 -20.63
C GLY A 127 5.89 -9.49 -21.93
N ASP A 128 5.83 -10.42 -22.85
CA ASP A 128 5.21 -10.30 -24.18
C ASP A 128 3.84 -10.99 -24.26
N GLU A 129 3.44 -11.69 -23.21
CA GLU A 129 2.13 -12.32 -23.08
C GLU A 129 1.35 -11.71 -21.92
N ASP A 130 0.01 -11.70 -22.03
CA ASP A 130 -0.86 -11.20 -20.98
C ASP A 130 -0.78 -12.09 -19.73
N ALA A 131 -0.83 -11.48 -18.56
CA ALA A 131 -0.83 -12.18 -17.29
C ALA A 131 -2.23 -12.19 -16.67
N ILE A 132 -2.69 -13.36 -16.20
CA ILE A 132 -3.93 -13.51 -15.44
C ILE A 132 -3.57 -13.49 -13.95
N VAL A 133 -4.30 -12.69 -13.18
CA VAL A 133 -4.09 -12.52 -11.76
C VAL A 133 -5.37 -12.71 -10.95
N ILE A 134 -5.18 -13.12 -9.71
CA ILE A 134 -6.24 -13.12 -8.69
C ILE A 134 -5.78 -12.26 -7.52
N ASP A 135 -6.50 -11.17 -7.30
CA ASP A 135 -6.29 -10.27 -6.18
C ASP A 135 -7.23 -10.63 -5.03
N THR A 136 -6.70 -10.66 -3.80
CA THR A 136 -7.46 -10.97 -2.59
C THR A 136 -7.25 -9.89 -1.55
N PHE A 137 -8.35 -9.37 -1.03
CA PHE A 137 -8.37 -8.32 -0.01
C PHE A 137 -9.29 -8.73 1.14
N ASP A 138 -8.80 -8.56 2.36
CA ASP A 138 -9.57 -8.69 3.59
C ASP A 138 -9.51 -7.34 4.33
N LEU A 139 -10.65 -6.67 4.46
CA LEU A 139 -10.70 -5.29 4.92
C LEU A 139 -11.98 -5.01 5.72
N PRO A 140 -11.99 -4.00 6.60
CA PRO A 140 -13.21 -3.60 7.27
C PRO A 140 -14.30 -3.17 6.28
N VAL A 141 -15.56 -3.46 6.61
CA VAL A 141 -16.72 -3.08 5.78
C VAL A 141 -16.74 -1.56 5.54
N GLY A 142 -16.99 -1.16 4.30
CA GLY A 142 -17.05 0.25 3.88
C GLY A 142 -15.70 0.88 3.58
N GLN A 143 -14.59 0.15 3.72
CA GLN A 143 -13.27 0.65 3.34
C GLN A 143 -12.98 0.42 1.86
N LYS A 144 -12.10 1.28 1.32
CA LYS A 144 -11.64 1.19 -0.07
C LYS A 144 -10.61 0.07 -0.21
N ILE A 145 -10.66 -0.65 -1.33
CA ILE A 145 -9.64 -1.64 -1.67
C ILE A 145 -8.33 -0.95 -2.03
N ILE A 146 -8.38 0.16 -2.77
CA ILE A 146 -7.21 0.84 -3.35
C ILE A 146 -7.31 2.34 -3.18
N THR A 147 -6.17 2.99 -2.95
CA THR A 147 -6.00 4.44 -3.00
C THR A 147 -4.97 4.76 -4.08
N ILE A 148 -5.40 5.45 -5.14
CA ILE A 148 -4.53 5.85 -6.25
C ILE A 148 -3.66 7.03 -5.81
N LEU A 149 -2.36 6.93 -6.08
CA LEU A 149 -1.35 7.95 -5.77
C LEU A 149 -0.80 8.61 -7.04
N GLU A 150 -0.77 7.89 -8.16
CA GLU A 150 -0.24 8.38 -9.43
C GLU A 150 -1.24 9.31 -10.12
N PRO A 151 -0.83 10.55 -10.47
CA PRO A 151 -1.70 11.50 -11.16
C PRO A 151 -2.09 10.99 -12.55
N GLY A 152 -3.36 11.17 -12.91
CA GLY A 152 -3.88 10.82 -14.23
C GLY A 152 -4.15 9.34 -14.45
N TYR A 153 -3.89 8.47 -13.48
CA TYR A 153 -4.31 7.07 -13.55
C TYR A 153 -5.82 6.96 -13.25
N PRO A 154 -6.62 6.33 -14.13
CA PRO A 154 -8.08 6.34 -14.02
C PRO A 154 -8.64 5.49 -12.87
N GLY A 155 -7.82 4.61 -12.30
CA GLY A 155 -8.26 3.73 -11.22
C GLY A 155 -8.07 2.25 -11.53
N TYR A 156 -8.57 1.43 -10.62
CA TYR A 156 -8.44 -0.03 -10.67
C TYR A 156 -9.38 -0.66 -11.72
N VAL A 157 -10.52 -0.05 -11.91
CA VAL A 157 -11.55 -0.41 -12.90
C VAL A 157 -11.67 0.77 -13.87
N ALA A 158 -11.65 0.52 -15.16
CA ALA A 158 -12.15 1.50 -16.12
C ALA A 158 -13.67 1.61 -15.90
N ASP A 159 -14.15 2.80 -15.58
CA ASP A 159 -15.57 3.12 -15.49
C ASP A 159 -16.25 2.91 -16.86
#